data_1d8ab565ef639da94db0e1dc34607d4d
#
_entry.id   1d8ab565ef639da94db0e1dc34607d4d
#
_cell.length_a   1.000
_cell.length_b   1.000
_cell.length_c   1.000
_cell.angle_alpha   90.00
_cell.angle_beta   90.00
_cell.angle_gamma   90.00
#
_symmetry.space_group_name_H-M   'P 1'
#
loop_
_entity.id
_entity.type
_entity.pdbx_description
1 polymer ?
#
loop_
_entity_poly.entity_id
_entity_poly.type
_entity_poly.pdbx_seq_one_letter_code
_entity_poly.pdbx_strand_id
1 'polypeptide(L)'
;MKRREAGVLLPLFSLPGEEGIGTMGKEARAFIDFLAETGNRVWQILPMGPTGYGDSPYQSFSAFAGNPYFIDLESLKEEGLLEEADLEKERFKESKEKISYGLLYELKHKILRKAYENWLSKGGNLSALLEGRSKENFDYCLFMALKDFFNGIPWLSFEKPYRDKDQATIEKFLEEHKQEVGYYAFLQMQYDKQWQALLTYAHEKDILIFGDIPIYCAMDSADAWGNRGLFQFDETGYPSSVAGVPPDAFSETGQLWGNPLYDWEKHKAEDYAWWCKRMEYCLNQFDLLRVDHFRGFESYYAVEYGAETAMVGEWREGPGFGLFQAIQKHFQKEELPIIAEDLGVITKEVEELIAKTGFPGMKILQFAFSDFENVYLPHMLVDSNSVYYTGTHDNDTLRNWFETLSDWERGNVYHYLSRSQNDWNAMTELLIKTAFSSISYLCIIPAGDYLECGAEGRINAPGTAEGNWQWRLPEGAFSEEKKAVISDLLRTYGRFHSPAPQK
;
A
#
# COMPACT_ATOMS: atom_id res chain seq x y z
N MET A 1 -7.48 18.39 21.08
CA MET A 1 -7.27 16.95 21.23
C MET A 1 -8.00 16.28 20.08
N LYS A 2 -7.32 15.51 19.23
CA LYS A 2 -7.97 14.74 18.15
C LYS A 2 -8.97 13.75 18.79
N ARG A 3 -10.12 13.51 18.15
CA ARG A 3 -11.07 12.49 18.59
C ARG A 3 -10.40 11.11 18.50
N ARG A 4 -10.72 10.22 19.44
CA ARG A 4 -10.28 8.82 19.37
C ARG A 4 -11.13 8.08 18.34
N GLU A 5 -10.47 7.43 17.39
CA GLU A 5 -11.10 6.74 16.28
C GLU A 5 -10.53 5.32 16.14
N ALA A 6 -11.24 4.50 15.38
CA ALA A 6 -10.81 3.17 15.02
C ALA A 6 -10.94 2.93 13.52
N GLY A 7 -10.17 1.97 13.02
CA GLY A 7 -10.24 1.52 11.64
C GLY A 7 -9.84 0.07 11.49
N VAL A 8 -9.97 -0.42 10.27
CA VAL A 8 -9.62 -1.79 9.90
C VAL A 8 -8.57 -1.75 8.79
N LEU A 9 -7.49 -2.51 8.94
CA LEU A 9 -6.54 -2.79 7.88
C LEU A 9 -7.04 -4.00 7.09
N LEU A 10 -7.37 -3.78 5.83
CA LEU A 10 -7.70 -4.82 4.86
C LEU A 10 -7.25 -4.35 3.47
N PRO A 11 -6.24 -4.99 2.85
CA PRO A 11 -5.87 -4.67 1.48
C PRO A 11 -7.06 -4.82 0.53
N LEU A 12 -7.16 -3.94 -0.48
CA LEU A 12 -8.24 -4.03 -1.47
C LEU A 12 -8.23 -5.41 -2.17
N PHE A 13 -7.04 -5.92 -2.51
CA PHE A 13 -6.89 -7.23 -3.14
C PHE A 13 -7.44 -8.38 -2.29
N SER A 14 -7.49 -8.22 -0.96
CA SER A 14 -7.98 -9.25 -0.03
C SER A 14 -9.50 -9.30 0.06
N LEU A 15 -10.24 -8.38 -0.54
CA LEU A 15 -11.70 -8.45 -0.55
C LEU A 15 -12.19 -9.75 -1.22
N PRO A 16 -13.34 -10.31 -0.81
CA PRO A 16 -13.95 -11.45 -1.49
C PRO A 16 -14.39 -11.08 -2.91
N GLY A 17 -14.99 -12.00 -3.63
CA GLY A 17 -15.55 -11.76 -4.95
C GLY A 17 -15.15 -12.81 -5.98
N GLU A 18 -15.78 -12.77 -7.15
CA GLU A 18 -15.71 -13.80 -8.19
C GLU A 18 -14.65 -13.54 -9.27
N GLU A 19 -13.86 -12.46 -9.13
CA GLU A 19 -12.88 -12.03 -10.13
C GLU A 19 -11.43 -12.43 -9.79
N GLY A 20 -11.24 -13.37 -8.87
CA GLY A 20 -9.93 -13.90 -8.46
C GLY A 20 -9.11 -12.97 -7.57
N ILE A 21 -9.54 -11.74 -7.36
CA ILE A 21 -8.94 -10.69 -6.54
C ILE A 21 -10.03 -9.74 -6.06
N GLY A 22 -9.79 -8.98 -5.00
CA GLY A 22 -10.68 -7.89 -4.60
C GLY A 22 -10.67 -6.75 -5.61
N THR A 23 -11.85 -6.18 -5.90
CA THR A 23 -12.04 -5.10 -6.88
C THR A 23 -12.77 -3.90 -6.27
N MET A 24 -12.83 -2.79 -7.02
CA MET A 24 -13.53 -1.56 -6.63
C MET A 24 -15.06 -1.65 -6.79
N GLY A 25 -15.60 -2.88 -6.83
CA GLY A 25 -17.01 -3.17 -7.06
C GLY A 25 -17.86 -3.25 -5.80
N LYS A 26 -18.86 -4.13 -5.85
CA LYS A 26 -19.86 -4.30 -4.79
C LYS A 26 -19.26 -4.72 -3.43
N GLU A 27 -18.20 -5.55 -3.44
CA GLU A 27 -17.60 -6.06 -2.21
C GLU A 27 -16.83 -4.96 -1.46
N ALA A 28 -16.20 -4.02 -2.17
CA ALA A 28 -15.59 -2.85 -1.58
C ALA A 28 -16.63 -1.93 -0.93
N ARG A 29 -17.78 -1.74 -1.58
CA ARG A 29 -18.91 -0.98 -1.01
C ARG A 29 -19.51 -1.67 0.23
N ALA A 30 -19.67 -3.00 0.17
CA ALA A 30 -20.15 -3.78 1.31
C ALA A 30 -19.19 -3.70 2.51
N PHE A 31 -17.88 -3.62 2.26
CA PHE A 31 -16.90 -3.43 3.32
C PHE A 31 -16.97 -2.01 3.92
N ILE A 32 -17.20 -0.98 3.11
CA ILE A 32 -17.45 0.38 3.60
C ILE A 32 -18.73 0.42 4.47
N ASP A 33 -19.81 -0.25 4.04
CA ASP A 33 -21.03 -0.36 4.85
C ASP A 33 -20.78 -1.06 6.19
N PHE A 34 -20.00 -2.16 6.17
CA PHE A 34 -19.57 -2.84 7.41
C PHE A 34 -18.83 -1.90 8.36
N LEU A 35 -17.89 -1.08 7.86
CA LEU A 35 -17.18 -0.11 8.70
C LEU A 35 -18.12 0.90 9.32
N ALA A 36 -19.02 1.47 8.53
CA ALA A 36 -19.99 2.45 9.00
C ALA A 36 -20.95 1.84 10.04
N GLU A 37 -21.46 0.63 9.81
CA GLU A 37 -22.35 -0.10 10.73
C GLU A 37 -21.68 -0.41 12.06
N THR A 38 -20.42 -0.79 12.05
CA THR A 38 -19.66 -1.14 13.25
C THR A 38 -19.11 0.07 14.00
N GLY A 39 -19.14 1.27 13.41
CA GLY A 39 -18.61 2.50 14.00
C GLY A 39 -17.10 2.64 13.82
N ASN A 40 -16.48 1.89 12.92
CA ASN A 40 -15.15 2.18 12.40
C ASN A 40 -15.23 3.39 11.47
N ARG A 41 -14.19 4.21 11.44
CA ARG A 41 -14.11 5.37 10.55
C ARG A 41 -13.09 5.24 9.46
N VAL A 42 -12.10 4.39 9.62
CA VAL A 42 -10.93 4.34 8.72
C VAL A 42 -10.82 2.95 8.10
N TRP A 43 -10.69 2.93 6.78
CA TRP A 43 -10.25 1.75 6.03
C TRP A 43 -8.80 1.95 5.62
N GLN A 44 -7.87 1.22 6.23
CA GLN A 44 -6.48 1.20 5.79
C GLN A 44 -6.29 0.14 4.71
N ILE A 45 -5.72 0.56 3.59
CA ILE A 45 -5.35 -0.28 2.46
C ILE A 45 -3.84 -0.25 2.24
N LEU A 46 -3.33 -1.13 1.40
CA LEU A 46 -1.93 -1.16 0.97
C LEU A 46 -1.74 -0.40 -0.35
N PRO A 47 -0.49 -0.21 -0.83
CA PRO A 47 -0.25 0.53 -2.07
C PRO A 47 -1.07 -0.01 -3.24
N MET A 48 -1.64 0.92 -4.02
CA MET A 48 -2.63 0.64 -5.07
C MET A 48 -2.02 0.63 -6.47
N GLY A 49 -0.68 0.72 -6.56
CA GLY A 49 0.02 0.74 -7.85
C GLY A 49 0.05 -0.62 -8.57
N PRO A 50 0.29 -0.62 -9.89
CA PRO A 50 0.39 -1.85 -10.68
C PRO A 50 1.61 -2.66 -10.26
N THR A 51 1.39 -3.93 -9.90
CA THR A 51 2.42 -4.84 -9.40
C THR A 51 3.20 -5.50 -10.53
N GLY A 52 4.48 -5.74 -10.28
CA GLY A 52 5.36 -6.50 -11.15
C GLY A 52 5.56 -7.93 -10.69
N TYR A 53 6.67 -8.53 -11.09
CA TYR A 53 7.08 -9.86 -10.65
C TYR A 53 7.23 -9.91 -9.13
N GLY A 54 6.68 -10.95 -8.48
CA GLY A 54 6.65 -11.10 -7.03
C GLY A 54 5.43 -10.49 -6.36
N ASP A 55 4.53 -9.85 -7.13
CA ASP A 55 3.19 -9.39 -6.74
C ASP A 55 3.15 -8.42 -5.55
N SER A 56 4.31 -7.94 -5.09
CA SER A 56 4.41 -7.00 -3.97
C SER A 56 3.83 -5.64 -4.35
N PRO A 57 2.87 -5.11 -3.59
CA PRO A 57 2.34 -3.75 -3.81
C PRO A 57 3.40 -2.66 -3.59
N TYR A 58 4.51 -2.97 -2.90
CA TYR A 58 5.63 -2.06 -2.67
C TYR A 58 6.65 -2.02 -3.82
N GLN A 59 6.51 -2.91 -4.82
CA GLN A 59 7.33 -2.96 -6.04
C GLN A 59 6.45 -2.67 -7.26
N SER A 60 5.99 -1.42 -7.37
CA SER A 60 5.07 -1.00 -8.42
C SER A 60 5.78 -0.52 -9.68
N PHE A 61 5.18 -0.78 -10.84
CA PHE A 61 5.63 -0.24 -12.13
C PHE A 61 5.47 1.29 -12.23
N SER A 62 4.70 1.92 -11.36
CA SER A 62 4.58 3.39 -11.29
C SER A 62 4.06 3.88 -9.95
N ALA A 63 4.60 5.02 -9.49
CA ALA A 63 4.09 5.80 -8.37
C ALA A 63 2.87 6.68 -8.73
N PHE A 64 2.46 6.72 -10.01
CA PHE A 64 1.40 7.59 -10.54
C PHE A 64 0.34 6.82 -11.34
N ALA A 65 0.21 5.52 -11.10
CA ALA A 65 -0.76 4.68 -11.78
C ALA A 65 -1.47 3.73 -10.82
N GLY A 66 -2.72 3.42 -11.12
CA GLY A 66 -3.49 2.43 -10.39
C GLY A 66 -3.35 1.03 -10.98
N ASN A 67 -3.48 0.01 -10.13
CA ASN A 67 -3.39 -1.39 -10.52
C ASN A 67 -4.61 -1.83 -11.33
N PRO A 68 -4.47 -2.23 -12.59
CA PRO A 68 -5.58 -2.68 -13.43
C PRO A 68 -6.33 -3.90 -12.88
N TYR A 69 -5.71 -4.70 -12.00
CA TYR A 69 -6.37 -5.84 -11.38
C TYR A 69 -7.55 -5.43 -10.47
N PHE A 70 -7.56 -4.19 -9.98
CA PHE A 70 -8.64 -3.67 -9.13
C PHE A 70 -9.85 -3.17 -9.90
N ILE A 71 -9.77 -3.07 -11.23
CA ILE A 71 -10.92 -2.72 -12.07
C ILE A 71 -11.98 -3.81 -11.94
N ASP A 72 -13.19 -3.43 -11.56
CA ASP A 72 -14.34 -4.29 -11.43
C ASP A 72 -14.94 -4.58 -12.81
N LEU A 73 -15.01 -5.84 -13.18
CA LEU A 73 -15.49 -6.29 -14.49
C LEU A 73 -17.02 -6.19 -14.62
N GLU A 74 -17.76 -6.34 -13.52
CA GLU A 74 -19.20 -6.14 -13.50
C GLU A 74 -19.56 -4.69 -13.89
N SER A 75 -18.81 -3.72 -13.39
CA SER A 75 -18.97 -2.31 -13.76
C SER A 75 -18.74 -2.10 -15.27
N LEU A 76 -17.75 -2.77 -15.86
CA LEU A 76 -17.52 -2.71 -17.31
C LEU A 76 -18.66 -3.36 -18.12
N LYS A 77 -19.27 -4.41 -17.57
CA LYS A 77 -20.46 -5.03 -18.14
C LYS A 77 -21.66 -4.08 -18.08
N GLU A 78 -21.88 -3.42 -16.95
CA GLU A 78 -22.95 -2.41 -16.80
C GLU A 78 -22.76 -1.24 -17.78
N GLU A 79 -21.54 -0.86 -18.12
CA GLU A 79 -21.21 0.10 -19.16
C GLU A 79 -21.41 -0.47 -20.59
N GLY A 80 -21.73 -1.76 -20.69
CA GLY A 80 -21.92 -2.47 -21.96
C GLY A 80 -20.59 -2.74 -22.70
N LEU A 81 -19.45 -2.66 -22.01
CA LEU A 81 -18.14 -2.95 -22.57
C LEU A 81 -17.80 -4.45 -22.52
N LEU A 82 -18.50 -5.22 -21.70
CA LEU A 82 -18.40 -6.67 -21.58
C LEU A 82 -19.80 -7.29 -21.55
N GLU A 83 -19.86 -8.59 -21.84
CA GLU A 83 -21.04 -9.44 -21.65
C GLU A 83 -20.80 -10.42 -20.49
N GLU A 84 -21.86 -11.04 -19.96
CA GLU A 84 -21.73 -12.02 -18.85
C GLU A 84 -20.75 -13.15 -19.17
N ALA A 85 -20.77 -13.65 -20.41
CA ALA A 85 -19.87 -14.72 -20.86
C ALA A 85 -18.39 -14.31 -20.87
N ASP A 86 -18.08 -13.00 -20.90
CA ASP A 86 -16.72 -12.49 -20.94
C ASP A 86 -16.04 -12.49 -19.57
N LEU A 87 -16.83 -12.53 -18.48
CA LEU A 87 -16.30 -12.42 -17.11
C LEU A 87 -15.54 -13.65 -16.66
N GLU A 88 -15.68 -14.78 -17.34
CA GLU A 88 -14.96 -16.05 -17.08
C GLU A 88 -14.98 -16.50 -15.59
N LYS A 89 -16.05 -16.20 -14.84
CA LYS A 89 -16.18 -16.39 -13.39
C LYS A 89 -15.82 -17.82 -12.93
N GLU A 90 -16.17 -18.84 -13.73
CA GLU A 90 -15.88 -20.25 -13.40
C GLU A 90 -14.37 -20.50 -13.29
N ARG A 91 -13.55 -19.82 -14.10
CA ARG A 91 -12.09 -19.97 -14.06
C ARG A 91 -11.46 -19.29 -12.86
N PHE A 92 -12.08 -18.25 -12.31
CA PHE A 92 -11.60 -17.56 -11.11
C PHE A 92 -11.97 -18.28 -9.80
N LYS A 93 -12.78 -19.34 -9.83
CA LYS A 93 -13.20 -20.08 -8.62
C LYS A 93 -12.04 -20.64 -7.81
N GLU A 94 -10.94 -20.99 -8.46
CA GLU A 94 -9.73 -21.49 -7.79
C GLU A 94 -9.07 -20.43 -6.90
N SER A 95 -9.36 -19.14 -7.11
CA SER A 95 -8.80 -18.02 -6.35
C SER A 95 -9.72 -17.51 -5.23
N LYS A 96 -10.67 -18.31 -4.73
CA LYS A 96 -11.59 -17.85 -3.67
C LYS A 96 -10.90 -17.61 -2.33
N GLU A 97 -9.97 -18.45 -1.93
CA GLU A 97 -9.27 -18.38 -0.64
C GLU A 97 -7.91 -17.68 -0.76
N LYS A 98 -7.26 -17.83 -1.90
CA LYS A 98 -5.95 -17.24 -2.20
C LYS A 98 -5.91 -16.71 -3.62
N ILE A 99 -5.28 -15.57 -3.79
CA ILE A 99 -5.08 -14.96 -5.11
C ILE A 99 -4.10 -15.81 -5.92
N SER A 100 -4.49 -16.17 -7.14
CA SER A 100 -3.59 -16.74 -8.15
C SER A 100 -3.20 -15.67 -9.16
N TYR A 101 -2.07 -15.01 -8.93
CA TYR A 101 -1.60 -13.92 -9.79
C TYR A 101 -1.30 -14.38 -11.22
N GLY A 102 -0.80 -15.60 -11.40
CA GLY A 102 -0.63 -16.18 -12.74
C GLY A 102 -1.94 -16.27 -13.52
N LEU A 103 -3.02 -16.66 -12.86
CA LEU A 103 -4.36 -16.70 -13.45
C LEU A 103 -4.90 -15.29 -13.75
N LEU A 104 -4.66 -14.32 -12.87
CA LEU A 104 -5.01 -12.93 -13.12
C LEU A 104 -4.28 -12.37 -14.33
N TYR A 105 -2.98 -12.62 -14.44
CA TYR A 105 -2.19 -12.20 -15.58
C TYR A 105 -2.74 -12.77 -16.89
N GLU A 106 -3.10 -14.06 -16.91
CA GLU A 106 -3.66 -14.71 -18.10
C GLU A 106 -5.04 -14.16 -18.47
N LEU A 107 -5.96 -14.09 -17.50
CA LEU A 107 -7.38 -13.85 -17.78
C LEU A 107 -7.76 -12.38 -17.71
N LYS A 108 -7.36 -11.66 -16.66
CA LYS A 108 -7.83 -10.29 -16.43
C LYS A 108 -7.38 -9.37 -17.55
N HIS A 109 -6.12 -9.48 -17.99
CA HIS A 109 -5.63 -8.70 -19.13
C HIS A 109 -6.38 -9.01 -20.43
N LYS A 110 -6.70 -10.28 -20.70
CA LYS A 110 -7.50 -10.68 -21.87
C LYS A 110 -8.89 -10.06 -21.86
N ILE A 111 -9.56 -10.10 -20.70
CA ILE A 111 -10.91 -9.54 -20.54
C ILE A 111 -10.88 -8.00 -20.67
N LEU A 112 -9.93 -7.36 -20.03
CA LEU A 112 -9.75 -5.91 -20.12
C LEU A 112 -9.38 -5.45 -21.54
N ARG A 113 -8.61 -6.24 -22.30
CA ARG A 113 -8.32 -5.96 -23.71
C ARG A 113 -9.60 -5.98 -24.53
N LYS A 114 -10.47 -6.96 -24.33
CA LYS A 114 -11.78 -7.03 -24.99
C LYS A 114 -12.65 -5.80 -24.66
N ALA A 115 -12.67 -5.38 -23.39
CA ALA A 115 -13.38 -4.16 -22.99
C ALA A 115 -12.86 -2.92 -23.72
N TYR A 116 -11.54 -2.78 -23.87
CA TYR A 116 -10.92 -1.69 -24.63
C TYR A 116 -11.31 -1.71 -26.11
N GLU A 117 -11.26 -2.87 -26.77
CA GLU A 117 -11.68 -3.03 -28.17
C GLU A 117 -13.16 -2.66 -28.36
N ASN A 118 -14.02 -3.07 -27.44
CA ASN A 118 -15.42 -2.69 -27.44
C ASN A 118 -15.62 -1.18 -27.21
N TRP A 119 -14.82 -0.57 -26.33
CA TRP A 119 -14.84 0.88 -26.13
C TRP A 119 -14.47 1.64 -27.42
N LEU A 120 -13.40 1.22 -28.11
CA LEU A 120 -13.02 1.80 -29.41
C LEU A 120 -14.14 1.65 -30.46
N SER A 121 -14.74 0.45 -30.58
CA SER A 121 -15.80 0.16 -31.55
C SER A 121 -17.05 1.00 -31.31
N LYS A 122 -17.29 1.45 -30.08
CA LYS A 122 -18.39 2.33 -29.68
C LYS A 122 -18.07 3.82 -29.84
N GLY A 123 -16.95 4.15 -30.47
CA GLY A 123 -16.55 5.53 -30.74
C GLY A 123 -15.68 6.17 -29.68
N GLY A 124 -14.99 5.37 -28.88
CA GLY A 124 -14.00 5.86 -27.91
C GLY A 124 -12.93 6.72 -28.60
N ASN A 125 -12.69 7.92 -28.07
CA ASN A 125 -11.74 8.86 -28.65
C ASN A 125 -10.34 8.64 -28.05
N LEU A 126 -9.52 7.86 -28.75
CA LEU A 126 -8.16 7.52 -28.33
C LEU A 126 -7.25 8.76 -28.19
N SER A 127 -7.35 9.74 -29.08
CA SER A 127 -6.49 10.94 -29.00
C SER A 127 -6.82 11.75 -27.74
N ALA A 128 -8.09 12.02 -27.50
CA ALA A 128 -8.53 12.72 -26.29
C ALA A 128 -8.17 11.96 -25.01
N LEU A 129 -8.23 10.61 -25.03
CA LEU A 129 -7.84 9.77 -23.90
C LEU A 129 -6.36 9.96 -23.56
N LEU A 130 -5.48 9.93 -24.55
CA LEU A 130 -4.03 10.10 -24.35
C LEU A 130 -3.69 11.53 -23.94
N GLU A 131 -4.28 12.54 -24.57
CA GLU A 131 -4.08 13.96 -24.23
C GLU A 131 -4.58 14.31 -22.82
N GLY A 132 -5.57 13.59 -22.31
CA GLY A 132 -6.10 13.79 -20.95
C GLY A 132 -5.25 13.19 -19.82
N ARG A 133 -4.16 12.46 -20.11
CA ARG A 133 -3.27 11.89 -19.09
C ARG A 133 -2.25 12.91 -18.62
N SER A 134 -1.92 12.91 -17.32
CA SER A 134 -0.73 13.62 -16.82
C SER A 134 0.53 13.05 -17.46
N LYS A 135 1.62 13.83 -17.47
CA LYS A 135 2.91 13.35 -18.01
C LYS A 135 3.34 12.04 -17.37
N GLU A 136 3.24 11.95 -16.05
CA GLU A 136 3.68 10.79 -15.27
C GLU A 136 2.83 9.55 -15.58
N ASN A 137 1.51 9.71 -15.70
CA ASN A 137 0.59 8.62 -16.07
C ASN A 137 0.76 8.22 -17.54
N PHE A 138 1.01 9.19 -18.44
CA PHE A 138 1.33 8.89 -19.84
C PHE A 138 2.66 8.13 -19.96
N ASP A 139 3.68 8.52 -19.21
CA ASP A 139 4.97 7.81 -19.16
C ASP A 139 4.77 6.35 -18.69
N TYR A 140 3.86 6.09 -17.75
CA TYR A 140 3.48 4.74 -17.36
C TYR A 140 2.81 3.97 -18.51
N CYS A 141 1.85 4.57 -19.21
CA CYS A 141 1.17 3.91 -20.33
C CYS A 141 2.15 3.54 -21.45
N LEU A 142 3.04 4.43 -21.77
CA LEU A 142 4.12 4.20 -22.75
C LEU A 142 5.09 3.12 -22.28
N PHE A 143 5.51 3.17 -21.01
CA PHE A 143 6.40 2.19 -20.41
C PHE A 143 5.82 0.78 -20.47
N MET A 144 4.55 0.61 -20.13
CA MET A 144 3.89 -0.70 -20.19
C MET A 144 3.73 -1.21 -21.61
N ALA A 145 3.44 -0.34 -22.60
CA ALA A 145 3.41 -0.72 -24.00
C ALA A 145 4.82 -1.16 -24.50
N LEU A 146 5.88 -0.51 -24.03
CA LEU A 146 7.26 -0.95 -24.29
C LEU A 146 7.57 -2.28 -23.59
N LYS A 147 7.09 -2.48 -22.36
CA LYS A 147 7.23 -3.77 -21.65
C LYS A 147 6.62 -4.91 -22.46
N ASP A 148 5.41 -4.71 -23.02
CA ASP A 148 4.76 -5.69 -23.88
C ASP A 148 5.55 -5.94 -25.15
N PHE A 149 6.04 -4.87 -25.81
CA PHE A 149 6.86 -4.94 -27.03
C PHE A 149 8.16 -5.72 -26.81
N PHE A 150 8.78 -5.55 -25.66
CA PHE A 150 10.00 -6.26 -25.24
C PHE A 150 9.74 -7.54 -24.44
N ASN A 151 8.51 -8.12 -24.47
CA ASN A 151 8.13 -9.35 -23.79
C ASN A 151 8.40 -9.35 -22.26
N GLY A 152 8.18 -8.22 -21.61
CA GLY A 152 8.25 -8.08 -20.16
C GLY A 152 9.65 -7.96 -19.55
N ILE A 153 10.73 -7.92 -20.35
CA ILE A 153 12.09 -7.77 -19.80
C ILE A 153 12.23 -6.44 -19.04
N PRO A 154 13.14 -6.35 -18.04
CA PRO A 154 13.43 -5.09 -17.35
C PRO A 154 13.91 -4.00 -18.32
N TRP A 155 13.50 -2.74 -18.08
CA TRP A 155 13.85 -1.62 -18.97
C TRP A 155 15.36 -1.39 -19.11
N LEU A 156 16.16 -1.74 -18.10
CA LEU A 156 17.63 -1.72 -18.18
C LEU A 156 18.18 -2.60 -19.31
N SER A 157 17.40 -3.62 -19.72
CA SER A 157 17.72 -4.53 -20.82
C SER A 157 17.09 -4.13 -22.16
N PHE A 158 16.35 -3.04 -22.24
CA PHE A 158 15.84 -2.53 -23.52
C PHE A 158 16.98 -2.15 -24.45
N GLU A 159 16.74 -2.17 -25.76
CA GLU A 159 17.66 -1.60 -26.73
C GLU A 159 17.96 -0.14 -26.39
N LYS A 160 19.22 0.26 -26.56
CA LYS A 160 19.73 1.56 -26.09
C LYS A 160 18.83 2.76 -26.42
N PRO A 161 18.26 2.94 -27.64
CA PRO A 161 17.41 4.09 -27.93
C PRO A 161 16.13 4.13 -27.08
N TYR A 162 15.53 2.98 -26.79
CA TYR A 162 14.33 2.86 -25.93
C TYR A 162 14.69 3.00 -24.45
N ARG A 163 15.79 2.38 -24.04
CA ARG A 163 16.32 2.49 -22.67
C ARG A 163 16.66 3.93 -22.31
N ASP A 164 17.29 4.65 -23.22
CA ASP A 164 17.73 6.03 -23.03
C ASP A 164 16.63 7.06 -23.38
N LYS A 165 15.44 6.59 -23.75
CA LYS A 165 14.27 7.41 -24.09
C LYS A 165 14.61 8.42 -25.21
N ASP A 166 15.31 7.95 -26.27
CA ASP A 166 15.62 8.77 -27.43
C ASP A 166 14.33 9.31 -28.06
N GLN A 167 14.25 10.62 -28.21
CA GLN A 167 13.01 11.29 -28.60
C GLN A 167 12.47 10.77 -29.94
N ALA A 168 13.30 10.66 -30.96
CA ALA A 168 12.87 10.23 -32.29
C ALA A 168 12.39 8.76 -32.29
N THR A 169 13.07 7.90 -31.52
CA THR A 169 12.68 6.49 -31.34
C THR A 169 11.32 6.38 -30.62
N ILE A 170 11.12 7.16 -29.56
CA ILE A 170 9.85 7.16 -28.82
C ILE A 170 8.70 7.74 -29.65
N GLU A 171 8.91 8.83 -30.38
CA GLU A 171 7.91 9.41 -31.27
C GLU A 171 7.49 8.39 -32.36
N LYS A 172 8.44 7.71 -32.98
CA LYS A 172 8.17 6.65 -33.95
C LYS A 172 7.39 5.49 -33.32
N PHE A 173 7.78 5.04 -32.11
CA PHE A 173 7.06 3.99 -31.40
C PHE A 173 5.61 4.40 -31.13
N LEU A 174 5.38 5.63 -30.70
CA LEU A 174 4.03 6.16 -30.45
C LEU A 174 3.17 6.21 -31.71
N GLU A 175 3.74 6.51 -32.87
CA GLU A 175 3.02 6.46 -34.17
C GLU A 175 2.63 5.03 -34.55
N GLU A 176 3.55 4.08 -34.38
CA GLU A 176 3.36 2.67 -34.77
C GLU A 176 2.50 1.87 -33.77
N HIS A 177 2.56 2.21 -32.47
CA HIS A 177 1.97 1.46 -31.35
C HIS A 177 0.96 2.28 -30.52
N LYS A 178 0.31 3.26 -31.14
CA LYS A 178 -0.64 4.16 -30.44
C LYS A 178 -1.77 3.42 -29.75
N GLN A 179 -2.24 2.29 -30.30
CA GLN A 179 -3.32 1.50 -29.71
C GLN A 179 -2.88 0.76 -28.43
N GLU A 180 -1.65 0.27 -28.40
CA GLU A 180 -1.06 -0.41 -27.25
C GLU A 180 -0.91 0.58 -26.07
N VAL A 181 -0.37 1.76 -26.33
CA VAL A 181 -0.32 2.84 -25.33
C VAL A 181 -1.71 3.25 -24.88
N GLY A 182 -2.65 3.34 -25.83
CA GLY A 182 -4.06 3.65 -25.57
C GLY A 182 -4.78 2.61 -24.73
N TYR A 183 -4.38 1.33 -24.82
CA TYR A 183 -4.91 0.30 -23.94
C TYR A 183 -4.60 0.58 -22.47
N TYR A 184 -3.35 0.89 -22.15
CA TYR A 184 -2.98 1.23 -20.79
C TYR A 184 -3.62 2.54 -20.32
N ALA A 185 -3.75 3.52 -21.20
CA ALA A 185 -4.49 4.75 -20.87
C ALA A 185 -5.98 4.49 -20.60
N PHE A 186 -6.61 3.55 -21.34
CA PHE A 186 -7.98 3.11 -21.06
C PHE A 186 -8.09 2.43 -19.68
N LEU A 187 -7.14 1.56 -19.33
CA LEU A 187 -7.11 0.93 -18.01
C LEU A 187 -7.03 1.98 -16.89
N GLN A 188 -6.17 2.98 -17.04
CA GLN A 188 -6.07 4.06 -16.07
C GLN A 188 -7.35 4.93 -16.01
N MET A 189 -7.99 5.17 -17.14
CA MET A 189 -9.29 5.87 -17.17
C MET A 189 -10.36 5.09 -16.39
N GLN A 190 -10.45 3.78 -16.57
CA GLN A 190 -11.41 2.93 -15.86
C GLN A 190 -11.08 2.83 -14.37
N TYR A 191 -9.79 2.69 -14.04
CA TYR A 191 -9.35 2.72 -12.65
C TYR A 191 -9.75 4.04 -11.96
N ASP A 192 -9.37 5.17 -12.53
CA ASP A 192 -9.68 6.50 -11.98
C ASP A 192 -11.18 6.68 -11.75
N LYS A 193 -11.99 6.30 -12.73
CA LYS A 193 -13.46 6.39 -12.68
C LYS A 193 -14.03 5.56 -11.53
N GLN A 194 -13.62 4.29 -11.43
CA GLN A 194 -14.14 3.38 -10.42
C GLN A 194 -13.63 3.75 -9.02
N TRP A 195 -12.36 4.16 -8.91
CA TRP A 195 -11.79 4.60 -7.64
C TRP A 195 -12.48 5.86 -7.10
N GLN A 196 -12.69 6.87 -7.94
CA GLN A 196 -13.39 8.08 -7.53
C GLN A 196 -14.85 7.80 -7.11
N ALA A 197 -15.52 6.86 -7.78
CA ALA A 197 -16.85 6.43 -7.38
C ALA A 197 -16.85 5.70 -6.02
N LEU A 198 -15.84 4.88 -5.74
CA LEU A 198 -15.68 4.20 -4.45
C LEU A 198 -15.33 5.20 -3.34
N LEU A 199 -14.40 6.13 -3.60
CA LEU A 199 -14.02 7.18 -2.65
C LEU A 199 -15.21 8.08 -2.30
N THR A 200 -16.00 8.48 -3.29
CA THR A 200 -17.24 9.24 -3.07
C THR A 200 -18.21 8.45 -2.16
N TYR A 201 -18.39 7.16 -2.44
CA TYR A 201 -19.23 6.30 -1.61
C TYR A 201 -18.73 6.18 -0.17
N ALA A 202 -17.41 6.06 0.03
CA ALA A 202 -16.82 6.04 1.36
C ALA A 202 -17.09 7.36 2.12
N HIS A 203 -16.93 8.51 1.45
CA HIS A 203 -17.21 9.81 2.05
C HIS A 203 -18.71 10.01 2.38
N GLU A 204 -19.63 9.52 1.54
CA GLU A 204 -21.06 9.51 1.85
C GLU A 204 -21.41 8.73 3.12
N LYS A 205 -20.60 7.73 3.46
CA LYS A 205 -20.71 6.93 4.69
C LYS A 205 -19.83 7.48 5.84
N ASP A 206 -19.15 8.62 5.65
CA ASP A 206 -18.20 9.23 6.60
C ASP A 206 -17.02 8.29 6.93
N ILE A 207 -16.61 7.47 5.96
CA ILE A 207 -15.43 6.59 6.02
C ILE A 207 -14.26 7.26 5.31
N LEU A 208 -13.10 7.26 5.96
CA LEU A 208 -11.84 7.76 5.42
C LEU A 208 -11.02 6.60 4.87
N ILE A 209 -10.43 6.81 3.70
CA ILE A 209 -9.50 5.85 3.10
C ILE A 209 -8.05 6.22 3.51
N PHE A 210 -7.38 5.28 4.15
CA PHE A 210 -6.01 5.40 4.60
C PHE A 210 -5.10 4.60 3.67
N GLY A 211 -4.42 5.30 2.76
CA GLY A 211 -3.49 4.72 1.79
C GLY A 211 -2.09 4.50 2.34
N ASP A 212 -1.27 3.86 1.51
CA ASP A 212 0.12 3.51 1.84
C ASP A 212 1.01 3.71 0.61
N ILE A 213 2.22 4.22 0.80
CA ILE A 213 3.24 4.32 -0.24
C ILE A 213 4.62 3.95 0.28
N PRO A 214 5.42 3.19 -0.49
CA PRO A 214 6.82 3.02 -0.18
C PRO A 214 7.59 4.32 -0.44
N ILE A 215 8.66 4.58 0.32
CA ILE A 215 9.56 5.70 0.03
C ILE A 215 10.15 5.57 -1.37
N TYR A 216 10.63 4.38 -1.75
CA TYR A 216 11.30 4.15 -3.03
C TYR A 216 10.32 3.76 -4.14
N CYS A 217 10.73 4.04 -5.39
CA CYS A 217 10.15 3.44 -6.59
C CYS A 217 10.81 2.08 -6.87
N ALA A 218 10.14 1.22 -7.64
CA ALA A 218 10.80 0.00 -8.12
C ALA A 218 11.88 0.33 -9.17
N MET A 219 12.93 -0.50 -9.23
CA MET A 219 13.95 -0.38 -10.28
C MET A 219 13.34 -0.50 -11.67
N ASP A 220 12.47 -1.49 -11.87
CA ASP A 220 11.75 -1.70 -13.13
C ASP A 220 10.42 -0.95 -13.09
N SER A 221 10.47 0.37 -13.22
CA SER A 221 9.32 1.26 -13.19
C SER A 221 9.40 2.39 -14.21
N ALA A 222 8.24 2.91 -14.59
CA ALA A 222 8.12 4.11 -15.41
C ALA A 222 8.80 5.33 -14.77
N ASP A 223 8.80 5.39 -13.45
CA ASP A 223 9.41 6.48 -12.68
C ASP A 223 10.94 6.49 -12.84
N ALA A 224 11.58 5.32 -12.64
CA ALA A 224 13.01 5.17 -12.78
C ALA A 224 13.45 5.35 -14.25
N TRP A 225 12.69 4.77 -15.20
CA TRP A 225 12.96 4.91 -16.64
C TRP A 225 12.72 6.34 -17.14
N GLY A 226 11.60 6.94 -16.77
CA GLY A 226 11.15 8.24 -17.28
C GLY A 226 11.89 9.43 -16.68
N ASN A 227 12.42 9.30 -15.46
CA ASN A 227 13.05 10.37 -14.69
C ASN A 227 14.44 9.96 -14.19
N ARG A 228 15.23 9.25 -14.99
CA ARG A 228 16.59 8.75 -14.63
C ARG A 228 17.47 9.81 -13.96
N GLY A 229 17.35 11.06 -14.40
CA GLY A 229 18.10 12.17 -13.83
C GLY A 229 17.83 12.44 -12.34
N LEU A 230 16.71 11.96 -11.77
CA LEU A 230 16.36 12.11 -10.37
C LEU A 230 16.84 10.96 -9.48
N PHE A 231 17.51 9.97 -10.05
CA PHE A 231 18.04 8.80 -9.35
C PHE A 231 19.56 8.69 -9.54
N GLN A 232 20.22 7.93 -8.67
CA GLN A 232 21.68 7.71 -8.67
C GLN A 232 22.07 6.67 -9.71
N PHE A 233 21.90 6.99 -11.01
CA PHE A 233 22.40 6.21 -12.13
C PHE A 233 23.73 6.78 -12.62
N ASP A 234 24.62 5.90 -13.05
CA ASP A 234 25.89 6.28 -13.68
C ASP A 234 25.71 6.68 -15.16
N GLU A 235 26.82 7.05 -15.82
CA GLU A 235 26.81 7.45 -17.24
C GLU A 235 26.38 6.31 -18.18
N THR A 236 26.52 5.05 -17.76
CA THR A 236 26.08 3.89 -18.53
C THR A 236 24.59 3.59 -18.36
N GLY A 237 23.92 4.26 -17.39
CA GLY A 237 22.51 4.13 -17.10
C GLY A 237 22.19 3.01 -16.10
N TYR A 238 23.19 2.52 -15.37
CA TYR A 238 22.99 1.55 -14.29
C TYR A 238 23.16 2.22 -12.93
N PRO A 239 22.47 1.73 -11.87
CA PRO A 239 22.66 2.26 -10.52
C PRO A 239 24.05 1.85 -9.99
N SER A 240 24.72 2.76 -9.28
CA SER A 240 25.93 2.42 -8.53
C SER A 240 25.61 1.75 -7.20
N SER A 241 24.49 2.13 -6.62
CA SER A 241 23.99 1.60 -5.33
C SER A 241 22.48 1.49 -5.37
N VAL A 242 21.94 0.62 -4.52
CA VAL A 242 20.51 0.37 -4.36
C VAL A 242 20.10 0.44 -2.89
N ALA A 243 18.80 0.58 -2.64
CA ALA A 243 18.24 0.64 -1.30
C ALA A 243 18.27 -0.73 -0.61
N GLY A 244 18.45 -0.70 0.69
CA GLY A 244 18.35 -1.83 1.60
C GLY A 244 18.32 -1.38 3.05
N VAL A 245 18.39 -2.34 3.96
CA VAL A 245 18.64 -2.11 5.39
C VAL A 245 19.70 -3.07 5.89
N PRO A 246 20.56 -2.64 6.83
CA PRO A 246 21.61 -3.48 7.37
C PRO A 246 21.05 -4.67 8.16
N PRO A 247 21.88 -5.66 8.50
CA PRO A 247 21.52 -6.72 9.44
C PRO A 247 20.91 -6.18 10.74
N ASP A 248 19.80 -6.80 11.16
CA ASP A 248 19.09 -6.48 12.40
C ASP A 248 18.54 -7.75 13.06
N ALA A 249 17.66 -7.58 14.06
CA ALA A 249 17.03 -8.71 14.76
C ALA A 249 16.09 -9.55 13.86
N PHE A 250 15.65 -9.00 12.72
CA PHE A 250 14.73 -9.66 11.78
C PHE A 250 15.45 -10.36 10.64
N SER A 251 16.68 -9.92 10.28
CA SER A 251 17.46 -10.48 9.19
C SER A 251 18.96 -10.44 9.47
N GLU A 252 19.60 -11.59 9.59
CA GLU A 252 21.04 -11.71 9.80
C GLU A 252 21.89 -11.17 8.63
N THR A 253 21.32 -11.11 7.43
CA THR A 253 21.99 -10.61 6.20
C THR A 253 21.50 -9.22 5.78
N GLY A 254 20.62 -8.60 6.58
CA GLY A 254 19.89 -7.42 6.19
C GLY A 254 18.85 -7.71 5.10
N GLN A 255 18.20 -6.66 4.61
CA GLN A 255 17.26 -6.79 3.50
C GLN A 255 17.77 -5.98 2.31
N LEU A 256 18.04 -6.63 1.19
CA LEU A 256 18.39 -6.01 -0.06
C LEU A 256 17.11 -5.76 -0.88
N TRP A 257 16.62 -4.52 -0.88
CA TRP A 257 15.37 -4.17 -1.57
C TRP A 257 15.56 -3.93 -3.07
N GLY A 258 16.77 -3.50 -3.49
CA GLY A 258 17.12 -3.33 -4.90
C GLY A 258 16.51 -2.12 -5.59
N ASN A 259 15.80 -1.24 -4.86
CA ASN A 259 15.22 -0.02 -5.41
C ASN A 259 16.32 1.00 -5.77
N PRO A 260 16.15 1.84 -6.82
CA PRO A 260 17.07 2.91 -7.12
C PRO A 260 17.03 3.99 -6.05
N LEU A 261 18.20 4.54 -5.72
CA LEU A 261 18.32 5.63 -4.75
C LEU A 261 18.06 6.98 -5.43
N TYR A 262 17.36 7.88 -4.73
CA TYR A 262 17.13 9.25 -5.21
C TYR A 262 18.43 10.06 -5.21
N ASP A 263 18.62 10.89 -6.23
CA ASP A 263 19.61 11.97 -6.23
C ASP A 263 19.01 13.21 -5.55
N TRP A 264 19.13 13.25 -4.21
CA TRP A 264 18.51 14.30 -3.41
C TRP A 264 18.98 15.72 -3.71
N GLU A 265 20.21 15.89 -4.24
CA GLU A 265 20.71 17.19 -4.66
C GLU A 265 19.97 17.70 -5.90
N LYS A 266 19.68 16.81 -6.86
CA LYS A 266 18.87 17.18 -8.04
C LYS A 266 17.42 17.44 -7.65
N HIS A 267 16.82 16.61 -6.79
CA HIS A 267 15.50 16.88 -6.28
C HIS A 267 15.40 18.24 -5.58
N LYS A 268 16.39 18.58 -4.76
CA LYS A 268 16.48 19.87 -4.08
C LYS A 268 16.63 21.04 -5.05
N ALA A 269 17.45 20.86 -6.11
CA ALA A 269 17.63 21.88 -7.13
C ALA A 269 16.36 22.21 -7.92
N GLU A 270 15.41 21.26 -7.99
CA GLU A 270 14.09 21.41 -8.60
C GLU A 270 12.98 21.70 -7.57
N ASP A 271 13.31 22.20 -6.37
CA ASP A 271 12.37 22.44 -5.24
C ASP A 271 11.49 21.21 -4.95
N TYR A 272 12.04 19.99 -5.10
CA TYR A 272 11.38 18.70 -4.91
C TYR A 272 10.10 18.49 -5.76
N ALA A 273 10.05 19.09 -6.94
CA ALA A 273 8.85 19.12 -7.79
C ALA A 273 8.24 17.73 -8.06
N TRP A 274 9.07 16.70 -8.29
CA TRP A 274 8.60 15.32 -8.50
C TRP A 274 7.89 14.77 -7.24
N TRP A 275 8.48 14.99 -6.06
CA TRP A 275 7.88 14.55 -4.78
C TRP A 275 6.59 15.31 -4.47
N CYS A 276 6.53 16.61 -4.77
CA CYS A 276 5.30 17.39 -4.63
C CYS A 276 4.17 16.80 -5.49
N LYS A 277 4.45 16.45 -6.74
CA LYS A 277 3.49 15.78 -7.63
C LYS A 277 3.08 14.40 -7.13
N ARG A 278 4.03 13.60 -6.63
CA ARG A 278 3.74 12.29 -6.05
C ARG A 278 2.79 12.41 -4.87
N MET A 279 3.05 13.35 -3.97
CA MET A 279 2.18 13.61 -2.82
C MET A 279 0.81 14.14 -3.25
N GLU A 280 0.74 15.00 -4.28
CA GLU A 280 -0.51 15.48 -4.85
C GLU A 280 -1.33 14.32 -5.43
N TYR A 281 -0.72 13.45 -6.22
CA TYR A 281 -1.38 12.25 -6.73
C TYR A 281 -1.93 11.38 -5.59
N CYS A 282 -1.13 11.08 -4.57
CA CYS A 282 -1.53 10.23 -3.45
C CYS A 282 -2.65 10.88 -2.60
N LEU A 283 -2.55 12.17 -2.27
CA LEU A 283 -3.55 12.86 -1.44
C LEU A 283 -4.85 13.19 -2.19
N ASN A 284 -4.88 13.02 -3.52
CA ASN A 284 -6.11 12.99 -4.31
C ASN A 284 -6.76 11.59 -4.32
N GLN A 285 -6.00 10.55 -3.95
CA GLN A 285 -6.49 9.17 -3.87
C GLN A 285 -6.91 8.78 -2.44
N PHE A 286 -6.31 9.39 -1.40
CA PHE A 286 -6.44 8.97 -0.01
C PHE A 286 -6.66 10.15 0.93
N ASP A 287 -7.44 9.92 1.99
CA ASP A 287 -7.68 10.92 3.05
C ASP A 287 -6.54 10.97 4.07
N LEU A 288 -5.90 9.82 4.33
CA LEU A 288 -4.71 9.66 5.15
C LEU A 288 -3.68 8.86 4.37
N LEU A 289 -2.40 9.12 4.59
CA LEU A 289 -1.33 8.47 3.86
C LEU A 289 -0.21 8.01 4.79
N ARG A 290 0.02 6.68 4.87
CA ARG A 290 1.23 6.13 5.48
C ARG A 290 2.38 6.24 4.48
N VAL A 291 3.50 6.75 4.94
CA VAL A 291 4.75 6.73 4.17
C VAL A 291 5.67 5.70 4.82
N ASP A 292 5.86 4.61 4.09
CA ASP A 292 6.70 3.49 4.50
C ASP A 292 8.17 3.87 4.55
N HIS A 293 8.91 3.31 5.51
CA HIS A 293 10.33 3.56 5.75
C HIS A 293 10.68 5.06 5.89
N PHE A 294 9.92 5.79 6.72
CA PHE A 294 10.05 7.24 6.87
C PHE A 294 11.46 7.68 7.30
N ARG A 295 12.18 6.84 8.05
CA ARG A 295 13.56 7.11 8.43
C ARG A 295 14.48 7.41 7.24
N GLY A 296 14.20 6.83 6.05
CA GLY A 296 14.97 7.04 4.84
C GLY A 296 15.03 8.49 4.37
N PHE A 297 14.15 9.38 4.88
CA PHE A 297 14.24 10.82 4.63
C PHE A 297 15.27 11.52 5.52
N GLU A 298 15.66 10.92 6.64
CA GLU A 298 16.77 11.40 7.47
C GLU A 298 18.08 10.80 6.97
N SER A 299 18.17 9.47 6.96
CA SER A 299 19.28 8.73 6.40
C SER A 299 18.83 7.40 5.83
N TYR A 300 19.41 7.01 4.71
CA TYR A 300 19.10 5.78 3.99
C TYR A 300 20.34 4.91 3.84
N TYR A 301 20.12 3.59 3.82
CA TYR A 301 21.21 2.62 3.68
C TYR A 301 21.41 2.27 2.21
N ALA A 302 22.60 2.54 1.69
CA ALA A 302 23.01 2.30 0.33
C ALA A 302 23.88 1.05 0.24
N VAL A 303 23.48 0.10 -0.58
CA VAL A 303 24.18 -1.16 -0.86
C VAL A 303 24.71 -1.12 -2.29
N GLU A 304 25.92 -1.65 -2.54
CA GLU A 304 26.49 -1.72 -3.88
C GLU A 304 25.56 -2.49 -4.84
N TYR A 305 25.34 -1.95 -6.05
CA TYR A 305 24.54 -2.64 -7.05
C TYR A 305 25.19 -3.97 -7.46
N GLY A 306 24.40 -5.05 -7.44
CA GLY A 306 24.88 -6.40 -7.72
C GLY A 306 25.35 -7.17 -6.49
N ALA A 307 25.30 -6.58 -5.29
CA ALA A 307 25.52 -7.33 -4.04
C ALA A 307 24.44 -8.41 -3.85
N GLU A 308 24.81 -9.52 -3.22
CA GLU A 308 23.88 -10.62 -2.92
C GLU A 308 23.10 -10.40 -1.61
N THR A 309 23.63 -9.58 -0.70
CA THR A 309 23.06 -9.29 0.61
C THR A 309 23.25 -7.83 0.97
N ALA A 310 22.56 -7.36 2.01
CA ALA A 310 22.72 -6.02 2.57
C ALA A 310 23.70 -5.96 3.75
N MET A 311 24.58 -6.97 3.94
CA MET A 311 25.55 -6.99 5.05
C MET A 311 26.57 -5.87 4.96
N VAL A 312 26.91 -5.44 3.75
CA VAL A 312 27.88 -4.36 3.48
C VAL A 312 27.18 -3.24 2.75
N GLY A 313 27.21 -2.08 3.32
CA GLY A 313 26.64 -0.85 2.76
C GLY A 313 27.00 0.35 3.63
N GLU A 314 26.47 1.50 3.32
CA GLU A 314 26.74 2.73 4.04
C GLU A 314 25.47 3.56 4.24
N TRP A 315 25.42 4.26 5.38
CA TRP A 315 24.38 5.25 5.63
C TRP A 315 24.71 6.55 4.89
N ARG A 316 23.75 7.06 4.15
CA ARG A 316 23.82 8.35 3.45
C ARG A 316 22.73 9.28 3.95
N GLU A 317 23.01 10.58 3.98
CA GLU A 317 22.07 11.61 4.43
C GLU A 317 20.91 11.76 3.42
N GLY A 318 19.69 11.82 3.96
CA GLY A 318 18.45 12.05 3.21
C GLY A 318 18.13 13.55 3.04
N PRO A 319 16.99 13.92 2.44
CA PRO A 319 16.60 15.32 2.21
C PRO A 319 16.20 16.06 3.49
N GLY A 320 15.97 15.34 4.59
CA GLY A 320 15.56 15.89 5.87
C GLY A 320 14.25 16.66 5.80
N PHE A 321 14.12 17.64 6.69
CA PHE A 321 12.90 18.47 6.78
C PHE A 321 12.66 19.34 5.54
N GLY A 322 13.70 19.64 4.73
CA GLY A 322 13.60 20.45 3.52
C GLY A 322 12.59 19.94 2.50
N LEU A 323 12.49 18.61 2.33
CA LEU A 323 11.47 18.00 1.48
C LEU A 323 10.04 18.32 1.97
N PHE A 324 9.78 18.14 3.26
CA PHE A 324 8.46 18.38 3.84
C PHE A 324 8.06 19.84 3.83
N GLN A 325 9.03 20.75 3.98
CA GLN A 325 8.79 22.19 3.80
C GLN A 325 8.37 22.52 2.35
N ALA A 326 9.00 21.91 1.35
CA ALA A 326 8.60 22.08 -0.04
C ALA A 326 7.18 21.54 -0.30
N ILE A 327 6.85 20.36 0.24
CA ILE A 327 5.51 19.77 0.13
C ILE A 327 4.47 20.65 0.84
N GLN A 328 4.72 21.11 2.08
CA GLN A 328 3.83 22.00 2.81
C GLN A 328 3.58 23.32 2.04
N LYS A 329 4.64 23.90 1.46
CA LYS A 329 4.56 25.09 0.60
C LYS A 329 3.71 24.83 -0.65
N HIS A 330 3.88 23.65 -1.31
CA HIS A 330 3.11 23.26 -2.49
C HIS A 330 1.61 23.17 -2.18
N PHE A 331 1.24 22.53 -1.07
CA PHE A 331 -0.15 22.42 -0.64
C PHE A 331 -0.70 23.66 0.08
N GLN A 332 0.14 24.63 0.41
CA GLN A 332 -0.20 25.79 1.24
C GLN A 332 -0.83 25.35 2.59
N LYS A 333 -0.33 24.28 3.18
CA LYS A 333 -0.80 23.68 4.44
C LYS A 333 0.39 23.35 5.33
N GLU A 334 0.30 23.70 6.61
CA GLU A 334 1.29 23.32 7.61
C GLU A 334 1.11 21.86 8.06
N GLU A 335 -0.15 21.42 8.20
CA GLU A 335 -0.49 20.04 8.56
C GLU A 335 -0.86 19.25 7.30
N LEU A 336 -0.19 18.12 7.10
CA LEU A 336 -0.47 17.16 6.03
C LEU A 336 -1.03 15.87 6.66
N PRO A 337 -1.96 15.19 5.99
CA PRO A 337 -2.56 13.95 6.49
C PRO A 337 -1.62 12.75 6.30
N ILE A 338 -0.37 12.87 6.77
CA ILE A 338 0.69 11.89 6.63
C ILE A 338 0.92 11.19 7.97
N ILE A 339 1.12 9.89 7.94
CA ILE A 339 1.58 9.06 9.05
C ILE A 339 2.97 8.54 8.70
N ALA A 340 3.92 8.78 9.60
CA ALA A 340 5.29 8.29 9.44
C ALA A 340 5.40 6.86 9.94
N GLU A 341 5.88 5.93 9.09
CA GLU A 341 6.30 4.63 9.59
C GLU A 341 7.66 4.79 10.27
N ASP A 342 7.64 4.66 11.61
CA ASP A 342 8.77 4.85 12.52
C ASP A 342 9.11 3.55 13.28
N LEU A 343 9.05 2.42 12.57
CA LEU A 343 9.35 1.11 13.13
C LEU A 343 10.84 0.74 12.92
N GLY A 344 11.34 -0.21 13.72
CA GLY A 344 12.73 -0.67 13.65
C GLY A 344 13.70 0.21 14.44
N VAL A 345 14.94 0.36 13.93
CA VAL A 345 15.99 1.13 14.61
C VAL A 345 15.79 2.62 14.34
N ILE A 346 15.23 3.33 15.32
CA ILE A 346 14.98 4.77 15.25
C ILE A 346 16.07 5.51 16.01
N THR A 347 16.77 6.43 15.33
CA THR A 347 17.78 7.29 15.93
C THR A 347 17.16 8.59 16.43
N LYS A 348 17.90 9.33 17.27
CA LYS A 348 17.44 10.63 17.77
C LYS A 348 17.17 11.63 16.63
N GLU A 349 17.96 11.58 15.57
CA GLU A 349 17.81 12.45 14.40
C GLU A 349 16.50 12.16 13.66
N VAL A 350 16.10 10.89 13.56
CA VAL A 350 14.81 10.49 13.01
C VAL A 350 13.65 10.97 13.89
N GLU A 351 13.77 10.82 15.22
CA GLU A 351 12.78 11.37 16.18
C GLU A 351 12.63 12.89 16.04
N GLU A 352 13.75 13.60 15.89
CA GLU A 352 13.74 15.05 15.66
C GLU A 352 13.08 15.43 14.32
N LEU A 353 13.28 14.64 13.26
CA LEU A 353 12.61 14.85 11.98
C LEU A 353 11.10 14.66 12.11
N ILE A 354 10.65 13.57 12.73
CA ILE A 354 9.22 13.29 12.99
C ILE A 354 8.61 14.42 13.84
N ALA A 355 9.29 14.84 14.90
CA ALA A 355 8.82 15.95 15.73
C ALA A 355 8.69 17.26 14.96
N LYS A 356 9.63 17.59 14.05
CA LYS A 356 9.59 18.79 13.18
C LYS A 356 8.43 18.74 12.17
N THR A 357 8.09 17.57 11.63
CA THR A 357 6.96 17.41 10.70
C THR A 357 5.61 17.42 11.43
N GLY A 358 5.59 17.04 12.71
CA GLY A 358 4.37 16.85 13.49
C GLY A 358 3.54 15.61 13.06
N PHE A 359 4.09 14.74 12.22
CA PHE A 359 3.39 13.55 11.75
C PHE A 359 3.23 12.53 12.88
N PRO A 360 2.06 11.85 12.97
CA PRO A 360 1.90 10.71 13.86
C PRO A 360 2.85 9.58 13.47
N GLY A 361 3.47 8.95 14.45
CA GLY A 361 4.18 7.69 14.28
C GLY A 361 3.27 6.48 14.53
N MET A 362 3.84 5.28 14.43
CA MET A 362 3.14 4.01 14.58
C MET A 362 3.53 3.31 15.89
N LYS A 363 2.58 2.60 16.50
CA LYS A 363 2.80 1.78 17.71
C LYS A 363 2.18 0.41 17.51
N ILE A 364 2.97 -0.64 17.71
CA ILE A 364 2.60 -2.03 17.40
C ILE A 364 2.54 -2.86 18.69
N LEU A 365 1.38 -3.41 19.01
CA LEU A 365 1.17 -4.21 20.22
C LEU A 365 2.03 -5.47 20.23
N GLN A 366 2.22 -6.14 19.10
CA GLN A 366 3.05 -7.35 19.01
C GLN A 366 4.51 -7.10 19.39
N PHE A 367 4.99 -5.86 19.36
CA PHE A 367 6.36 -5.50 19.80
C PHE A 367 6.44 -5.12 21.29
N ALA A 368 5.31 -5.10 22.01
CA ALA A 368 5.20 -4.48 23.32
C ALA A 368 5.63 -5.38 24.48
N PHE A 369 5.74 -6.70 24.32
CA PHE A 369 5.80 -7.65 25.44
C PHE A 369 7.22 -8.19 25.74
N SER A 370 8.26 -7.58 25.17
CA SER A 370 9.66 -7.92 25.51
C SER A 370 10.00 -7.60 26.98
N ASP A 371 9.43 -6.52 27.52
CA ASP A 371 9.57 -6.09 28.91
C ASP A 371 8.40 -5.16 29.29
N PHE A 372 8.28 -4.80 30.58
CA PHE A 372 7.17 -3.95 31.05
C PHE A 372 7.46 -2.44 31.01
N GLU A 373 8.64 -2.03 30.54
CA GLU A 373 9.00 -0.63 30.27
C GLU A 373 8.98 -0.33 28.76
N ASN A 374 8.54 -1.30 27.96
CA ASN A 374 8.51 -1.18 26.50
C ASN A 374 7.57 -0.04 26.04
N VAL A 375 8.11 0.83 25.19
CA VAL A 375 7.44 2.06 24.71
C VAL A 375 6.19 1.80 23.87
N TYR A 376 5.98 0.57 23.41
CA TYR A 376 4.78 0.16 22.68
C TYR A 376 3.63 -0.26 23.61
N LEU A 377 3.86 -0.45 24.92
CA LEU A 377 2.76 -0.74 25.85
C LEU A 377 1.82 0.45 25.98
N PRO A 378 0.49 0.25 25.97
CA PRO A 378 -0.48 1.34 26.00
C PRO A 378 -0.30 2.35 27.13
N HIS A 379 0.12 1.89 28.32
CA HIS A 379 0.34 2.75 29.50
C HIS A 379 1.67 3.53 29.45
N MET A 380 2.59 3.16 28.54
CA MET A 380 3.87 3.85 28.34
C MET A 380 3.81 4.97 27.29
N LEU A 381 2.69 5.09 26.58
CA LEU A 381 2.53 6.14 25.58
C LEU A 381 2.48 7.52 26.25
N VAL A 382 3.31 8.43 25.75
CA VAL A 382 3.48 9.79 26.33
C VAL A 382 2.53 10.81 25.72
N ASP A 383 2.04 10.58 24.50
CA ASP A 383 1.08 11.44 23.81
C ASP A 383 0.11 10.66 22.93
N SER A 384 -0.89 11.35 22.40
CA SER A 384 -1.93 10.75 21.54
C SER A 384 -1.66 10.87 20.04
N ASN A 385 -0.57 11.55 19.63
CA ASN A 385 -0.27 11.76 18.22
C ASN A 385 0.39 10.55 17.58
N SER A 386 -0.30 9.42 17.61
CA SER A 386 0.16 8.14 17.06
C SER A 386 -1.00 7.31 16.54
N VAL A 387 -0.69 6.35 15.67
CA VAL A 387 -1.59 5.29 15.23
C VAL A 387 -1.17 3.99 15.90
N TYR A 388 -2.10 3.36 16.60
CA TYR A 388 -1.85 2.11 17.32
C TYR A 388 -2.40 0.92 16.55
N TYR A 389 -1.65 -0.17 16.51
CA TYR A 389 -2.00 -1.41 15.80
C TYR A 389 -1.88 -2.61 16.74
N THR A 390 -2.64 -3.67 16.49
CA THR A 390 -2.31 -5.01 17.01
C THR A 390 -1.08 -5.57 16.29
N GLY A 391 -1.07 -5.48 14.98
CA GLY A 391 0.03 -5.76 14.05
C GLY A 391 -0.23 -5.05 12.72
N THR A 392 0.77 -4.96 11.85
CA THR A 392 0.65 -4.46 10.47
C THR A 392 0.45 -5.62 9.49
N HIS A 393 0.45 -5.33 8.19
CA HIS A 393 0.45 -6.35 7.13
C HIS A 393 1.74 -7.21 7.10
N ASP A 394 2.82 -6.74 7.71
CA ASP A 394 4.12 -7.44 7.81
C ASP A 394 4.22 -8.34 9.04
N ASN A 395 3.34 -8.12 10.01
CA ASN A 395 3.26 -8.94 11.21
C ASN A 395 2.47 -10.22 10.94
N ASP A 396 2.61 -11.18 11.81
CA ASP A 396 1.73 -12.34 11.84
C ASP A 396 0.33 -11.93 12.33
N THR A 397 -0.68 -12.78 12.09
CA THR A 397 -1.98 -12.59 12.73
C THR A 397 -1.82 -12.63 14.23
N LEU A 398 -2.62 -11.86 14.95
CA LEU A 398 -2.52 -11.73 16.40
C LEU A 398 -2.64 -13.08 17.12
N ARG A 399 -3.49 -13.98 16.60
CA ARG A 399 -3.63 -15.34 17.11
C ARG A 399 -2.36 -16.16 16.88
N ASN A 400 -1.87 -16.25 15.64
CA ASN A 400 -0.69 -17.07 15.33
C ASN A 400 0.57 -16.52 16.03
N TRP A 401 0.73 -15.20 16.08
CA TRP A 401 1.79 -14.56 16.85
C TRP A 401 1.77 -15.02 18.31
N PHE A 402 0.61 -14.95 19.00
CA PHE A 402 0.50 -15.37 20.39
C PHE A 402 0.79 -16.88 20.57
N GLU A 403 0.33 -17.72 19.65
CA GLU A 403 0.55 -19.16 19.66
C GLU A 403 2.04 -19.53 19.48
N THR A 404 2.82 -18.72 18.76
CA THR A 404 4.22 -18.93 18.42
C THR A 404 5.21 -18.25 19.35
N LEU A 405 4.75 -17.42 20.30
CA LEU A 405 5.59 -16.77 21.30
C LEU A 405 6.39 -17.79 22.14
N SER A 406 7.60 -17.41 22.54
CA SER A 406 8.35 -18.15 23.56
C SER A 406 7.57 -18.20 24.86
N ASP A 407 7.85 -19.19 25.71
CA ASP A 407 7.18 -19.33 27.01
C ASP A 407 7.38 -18.09 27.90
N TRP A 408 8.52 -17.42 27.76
CA TRP A 408 8.82 -16.20 28.51
C TRP A 408 7.96 -15.01 28.04
N GLU A 409 7.91 -14.74 26.73
CA GLU A 409 7.09 -13.66 26.16
C GLU A 409 5.60 -13.91 26.41
N ARG A 410 5.16 -15.15 26.22
CA ARG A 410 3.78 -15.56 26.53
C ARG A 410 3.46 -15.34 27.99
N GLY A 411 4.42 -15.64 28.90
CA GLY A 411 4.33 -15.36 30.32
C GLY A 411 4.13 -13.88 30.61
N ASN A 412 4.82 -12.99 29.89
CA ASN A 412 4.66 -11.54 30.01
C ASN A 412 3.26 -11.10 29.57
N VAL A 413 2.74 -11.65 28.44
CA VAL A 413 1.37 -11.37 27.99
C VAL A 413 0.34 -11.77 29.06
N TYR A 414 0.43 -13.00 29.59
CA TYR A 414 -0.46 -13.46 30.66
C TYR A 414 -0.41 -12.56 31.89
N HIS A 415 0.81 -12.20 32.32
CA HIS A 415 1.00 -11.34 33.47
C HIS A 415 0.37 -9.95 33.24
N TYR A 416 0.65 -9.34 32.09
CA TYR A 416 0.12 -8.03 31.73
C TYR A 416 -1.43 -8.02 31.68
N LEU A 417 -2.03 -9.06 31.14
CA LEU A 417 -3.47 -9.22 31.04
C LEU A 417 -4.12 -9.74 32.32
N SER A 418 -3.36 -9.95 33.39
CA SER A 418 -3.82 -10.56 34.65
C SER A 418 -4.54 -11.90 34.46
N ARG A 419 -4.00 -12.74 33.56
CA ARG A 419 -4.52 -14.07 33.25
C ARG A 419 -3.67 -15.17 33.85
N SER A 420 -4.30 -16.32 34.14
CA SER A 420 -3.58 -17.53 34.53
C SER A 420 -2.82 -18.09 33.33
N GLN A 421 -1.65 -18.67 33.57
CA GLN A 421 -0.90 -19.37 32.53
C GLN A 421 -1.78 -20.46 31.89
N ASN A 422 -1.71 -20.55 30.56
CA ASN A 422 -2.51 -21.46 29.74
C ASN A 422 -4.01 -21.13 29.64
N ASP A 423 -4.46 -19.95 30.05
CA ASP A 423 -5.83 -19.49 29.78
C ASP A 423 -5.90 -18.83 28.37
N TRP A 424 -6.21 -19.64 27.38
CA TRP A 424 -6.30 -19.24 25.97
C TRP A 424 -7.63 -18.57 25.60
N ASN A 425 -8.63 -18.61 26.54
CA ASN A 425 -9.95 -18.11 26.24
C ASN A 425 -9.94 -16.61 25.93
N ALA A 426 -10.52 -16.27 24.79
CA ALA A 426 -10.67 -14.88 24.33
C ALA A 426 -9.35 -14.08 24.26
N MET A 427 -8.20 -14.74 24.08
CA MET A 427 -6.90 -14.07 24.10
C MET A 427 -6.78 -12.98 23.00
N THR A 428 -7.21 -13.29 21.79
CA THR A 428 -7.21 -12.34 20.67
C THR A 428 -8.08 -11.11 20.99
N GLU A 429 -9.28 -11.33 21.53
CA GLU A 429 -10.17 -10.24 21.95
C GLU A 429 -9.55 -9.38 23.06
N LEU A 430 -8.87 -9.99 24.03
CA LEU A 430 -8.20 -9.26 25.12
C LEU A 430 -7.04 -8.40 24.60
N LEU A 431 -6.28 -8.90 23.62
CA LEU A 431 -5.21 -8.15 22.98
C LEU A 431 -5.77 -6.98 22.14
N ILE A 432 -6.88 -7.19 21.43
CA ILE A 432 -7.61 -6.11 20.75
C ILE A 432 -8.10 -5.05 21.75
N LYS A 433 -8.68 -5.45 22.88
CA LYS A 433 -9.08 -4.54 23.98
C LYS A 433 -7.87 -3.76 24.50
N THR A 434 -6.72 -4.40 24.61
CA THR A 434 -5.47 -3.76 25.02
C THR A 434 -5.06 -2.68 24.03
N ALA A 435 -5.09 -2.96 22.74
CA ALA A 435 -4.81 -1.96 21.69
C ALA A 435 -5.80 -0.79 21.76
N PHE A 436 -7.09 -1.06 21.89
CA PHE A 436 -8.11 -0.01 22.03
C PHE A 436 -7.98 0.84 23.30
N SER A 437 -7.37 0.32 24.36
CA SER A 437 -7.14 1.06 25.59
C SER A 437 -6.07 2.16 25.43
N SER A 438 -5.23 2.10 24.40
CA SER A 438 -4.18 3.09 24.14
C SER A 438 -4.72 4.52 24.04
N ILE A 439 -3.89 5.51 24.34
CA ILE A 439 -4.26 6.94 24.20
C ILE A 439 -4.15 7.45 22.75
N SER A 440 -3.60 6.66 21.83
CA SER A 440 -3.46 7.02 20.41
C SER A 440 -4.78 7.49 19.82
N TYR A 441 -4.74 8.55 18.99
CA TYR A 441 -5.97 9.09 18.41
C TYR A 441 -6.63 8.11 17.43
N LEU A 442 -5.84 7.28 16.74
CA LEU A 442 -6.33 6.25 15.82
C LEU A 442 -5.81 4.87 16.27
N CYS A 443 -6.67 3.87 16.23
CA CYS A 443 -6.31 2.48 16.45
C CYS A 443 -6.81 1.64 15.27
N ILE A 444 -5.90 0.92 14.62
CA ILE A 444 -6.18 0.09 13.45
C ILE A 444 -6.02 -1.38 13.83
N ILE A 445 -7.02 -2.18 13.50
CA ILE A 445 -6.99 -3.64 13.70
C ILE A 445 -7.01 -4.33 12.32
N PRO A 446 -6.08 -5.21 12.01
CA PRO A 446 -6.17 -6.06 10.82
C PRO A 446 -7.45 -6.89 10.80
N ALA A 447 -8.09 -7.02 9.64
CA ALA A 447 -9.33 -7.79 9.50
C ALA A 447 -9.17 -9.24 9.97
N GLY A 448 -8.01 -9.86 9.70
CA GLY A 448 -7.67 -11.21 10.15
C GLY A 448 -7.65 -11.37 11.67
N ASP A 449 -7.31 -10.30 12.42
CA ASP A 449 -7.29 -10.34 13.89
C ASP A 449 -8.72 -10.36 14.47
N TYR A 450 -9.64 -9.58 13.90
CA TYR A 450 -11.06 -9.66 14.28
C TYR A 450 -11.66 -11.06 14.01
N LEU A 451 -11.18 -11.72 12.97
CA LEU A 451 -11.64 -13.06 12.57
C LEU A 451 -10.89 -14.18 13.29
N GLU A 452 -9.92 -13.85 14.13
CA GLU A 452 -9.09 -14.81 14.84
C GLU A 452 -8.38 -15.81 13.89
N CYS A 453 -7.96 -15.32 12.71
CA CYS A 453 -7.24 -16.12 11.73
C CYS A 453 -5.93 -16.66 12.34
N GLY A 454 -5.59 -17.89 11.97
CA GLY A 454 -4.25 -18.46 12.20
C GLY A 454 -3.25 -17.97 11.15
N ALA A 455 -2.19 -18.74 10.95
CA ALA A 455 -1.13 -18.44 9.97
C ALA A 455 -1.64 -18.22 8.53
N GLU A 456 -2.78 -18.82 8.19
CA GLU A 456 -3.41 -18.69 6.87
C GLU A 456 -3.87 -17.26 6.56
N GLY A 457 -4.13 -16.45 7.59
CA GLY A 457 -4.57 -15.06 7.47
C GLY A 457 -3.44 -14.05 7.31
N ARG A 458 -2.18 -14.49 7.31
CA ARG A 458 -1.02 -13.62 7.18
C ARG A 458 -0.95 -13.04 5.76
N ILE A 459 -0.73 -11.71 5.68
CA ILE A 459 -0.68 -10.99 4.41
C ILE A 459 0.71 -11.05 3.80
N ASN A 460 1.73 -10.72 4.60
CA ASN A 460 3.13 -10.71 4.19
C ASN A 460 4.05 -11.27 5.27
N ALA A 461 5.09 -11.98 4.84
CA ALA A 461 6.21 -12.39 5.68
C ALA A 461 7.49 -11.80 5.12
N PRO A 462 8.00 -10.68 5.66
CA PRO A 462 9.22 -10.03 5.17
C PRO A 462 10.39 -11.00 5.04
N GLY A 463 11.19 -10.86 3.97
CA GLY A 463 12.32 -11.73 3.71
C GLY A 463 11.97 -13.08 3.05
N THR A 464 10.69 -13.35 2.76
CA THR A 464 10.28 -14.54 2.01
C THR A 464 9.81 -14.17 0.60
N ALA A 465 10.05 -15.06 -0.38
CA ALA A 465 9.69 -14.81 -1.77
C ALA A 465 8.30 -15.35 -2.16
N GLU A 466 7.75 -16.30 -1.40
CA GLU A 466 6.54 -17.03 -1.77
C GLU A 466 5.44 -16.91 -0.70
N GLY A 467 4.19 -17.02 -1.11
CA GLY A 467 3.03 -17.07 -0.22
C GLY A 467 2.51 -15.73 0.26
N ASN A 468 3.16 -14.62 -0.12
CA ASN A 468 2.78 -13.26 0.26
C ASN A 468 1.68 -12.69 -0.65
N TRP A 469 0.93 -11.70 -0.12
CA TRP A 469 -0.06 -10.89 -0.85
C TRP A 469 -1.24 -11.68 -1.42
N GLN A 470 -1.49 -12.90 -0.94
CA GLN A 470 -2.46 -13.84 -1.52
C GLN A 470 -3.72 -14.01 -0.68
N TRP A 471 -3.66 -13.66 0.61
CA TRP A 471 -4.79 -13.89 1.50
C TRP A 471 -6.06 -13.16 1.07
N ARG A 472 -7.20 -13.85 1.13
CA ARG A 472 -8.51 -13.29 0.84
C ARG A 472 -9.46 -13.46 2.00
N LEU A 473 -10.24 -12.40 2.26
CA LEU A 473 -11.32 -12.40 3.23
C LEU A 473 -12.41 -13.39 2.77
N PRO A 474 -12.83 -14.35 3.62
CA PRO A 474 -13.96 -15.21 3.28
C PRO A 474 -15.25 -14.42 3.07
N GLU A 475 -16.08 -14.87 2.15
CA GLU A 475 -17.41 -14.28 1.93
C GLU A 475 -18.26 -14.38 3.20
N GLY A 476 -18.90 -13.30 3.61
CA GLY A 476 -19.72 -13.27 4.84
C GLY A 476 -18.94 -13.40 6.15
N ALA A 477 -17.61 -13.20 6.14
CA ALA A 477 -16.76 -13.34 7.32
C ALA A 477 -17.21 -12.49 8.52
N PHE A 478 -17.75 -11.32 8.29
CA PHE A 478 -18.27 -10.45 9.34
C PHE A 478 -19.78 -10.68 9.57
N SER A 479 -20.12 -11.74 10.34
CA SER A 479 -21.49 -12.01 10.74
C SER A 479 -22.09 -10.88 11.57
N GLU A 480 -23.40 -10.81 11.68
CA GLU A 480 -24.10 -9.81 12.54
C GLU A 480 -23.66 -9.89 14.01
N GLU A 481 -23.37 -11.09 14.51
CA GLU A 481 -22.80 -11.28 15.85
C GLU A 481 -21.40 -10.64 15.95
N LYS A 482 -20.52 -10.88 14.98
CA LYS A 482 -19.18 -10.28 14.96
C LYS A 482 -19.25 -8.75 14.84
N LYS A 483 -20.14 -8.21 14.02
CA LYS A 483 -20.40 -6.76 13.92
C LYS A 483 -20.82 -6.18 15.27
N ALA A 484 -21.73 -6.85 15.98
CA ALA A 484 -22.19 -6.42 17.30
C ALA A 484 -21.06 -6.39 18.32
N VAL A 485 -20.19 -7.42 18.34
CA VAL A 485 -19.01 -7.46 19.21
C VAL A 485 -18.06 -6.32 18.90
N ILE A 486 -17.74 -6.06 17.63
CA ILE A 486 -16.87 -4.94 17.23
C ILE A 486 -17.46 -3.61 17.67
N SER A 487 -18.75 -3.38 17.43
CA SER A 487 -19.43 -2.15 17.82
C SER A 487 -19.40 -1.92 19.34
N ASP A 488 -19.61 -2.96 20.14
CA ASP A 488 -19.56 -2.90 21.58
C ASP A 488 -18.15 -2.56 22.09
N LEU A 489 -17.11 -3.18 21.51
CA LEU A 489 -15.72 -2.87 21.80
C LEU A 489 -15.42 -1.39 21.54
N LEU A 490 -15.80 -0.87 20.36
CA LEU A 490 -15.55 0.52 20.00
C LEU A 490 -16.29 1.50 20.93
N ARG A 491 -17.51 1.19 21.35
CA ARG A 491 -18.27 2.00 22.34
C ARG A 491 -17.59 1.97 23.70
N THR A 492 -17.19 0.79 24.16
CA THR A 492 -16.55 0.59 25.46
C THR A 492 -15.25 1.40 25.59
N TYR A 493 -14.45 1.47 24.52
CA TYR A 493 -13.18 2.20 24.53
C TYR A 493 -13.26 3.62 23.98
N GLY A 494 -14.46 4.15 23.72
CA GLY A 494 -14.69 5.53 23.27
C GLY A 494 -14.13 5.82 21.89
N ARG A 495 -14.15 4.81 20.99
CA ARG A 495 -13.67 4.90 19.60
C ARG A 495 -14.79 4.77 18.57
N PHE A 496 -16.03 4.54 19.01
CA PHE A 496 -17.17 4.39 18.12
C PHE A 496 -17.45 5.71 17.38
N HIS A 497 -17.39 5.66 16.06
CA HIS A 497 -17.79 6.77 15.21
C HIS A 497 -19.29 6.68 14.88
N SER A 498 -20.03 7.75 15.16
CA SER A 498 -21.40 7.90 14.66
C SER A 498 -21.36 8.89 13.51
N PRO A 499 -21.73 8.50 12.29
CA PRO A 499 -21.88 9.45 11.20
C PRO A 499 -22.77 10.61 11.61
N ALA A 500 -22.44 11.82 11.16
CA ALA A 500 -23.32 12.96 11.38
C ALA A 500 -24.68 12.67 10.72
N PRO A 501 -25.82 13.04 11.35
CA PRO A 501 -27.12 12.87 10.69
C PRO A 501 -27.09 13.60 9.35
N GLN A 502 -27.40 12.88 8.29
CA GLN A 502 -27.53 13.46 6.95
C GLN A 502 -28.58 14.57 7.02
N LYS A 503 -28.19 15.80 6.68
CA LYS A 503 -29.09 16.97 6.66
C LYS A 503 -30.00 16.94 5.45
#